data_121127af2d3b86b8ed1822c08eaab48e
#
_entry.id   121127af2d3b86b8ed1822c08eaab48e
#
_cell.length_a   1.000
_cell.length_b   1.000
_cell.length_c   1.000
_cell.angle_alpha   90.00
_cell.angle_beta   90.00
_cell.angle_gamma   90.00
#
_symmetry.space_group_name_H-M   'P 1'
#
loop_
_entity.id
_entity.type
_entity.pdbx_description
1 polymer ?
#
loop_
_entity_poly.entity_id
_entity_poly.type
_entity_poly.pdbx_seq_one_letter_code
_entity_poly.pdbx_strand_id
1 'polypeptide(L)'
;MDSVIFTRIKELCAENNITINKLESELGMSQYSIGRWKSSTSPTIDKISKIAEYFHVSIDYLVGASNVRSTADTMLGDYITLQRARERMTEQDRNRMMGILKIGFDYAFSDENDPQQKKSVLLDTE
;
A
#
# COMPACT_ATOMS: atom_id res chain seq x y z
N MET A 1 13.78 9.99 -21.85
CA MET A 1 13.51 10.09 -20.41
C MET A 1 12.10 9.60 -20.12
N ASP A 2 11.97 8.64 -19.23
CA ASP A 2 10.65 8.12 -18.91
C ASP A 2 9.84 9.13 -18.10
N SER A 3 8.53 9.15 -18.33
CA SER A 3 7.66 10.01 -17.52
C SER A 3 7.63 9.55 -16.06
N VAL A 4 7.30 10.46 -15.17
CA VAL A 4 7.19 10.14 -13.72
C VAL A 4 6.12 9.06 -13.50
N ILE A 5 4.99 9.18 -14.19
CA ILE A 5 3.90 8.21 -14.08
C ILE A 5 4.39 6.82 -14.44
N PHE A 6 5.03 6.67 -15.58
CA PHE A 6 5.52 5.37 -16.04
C PHE A 6 6.55 4.80 -15.07
N THR A 7 7.50 5.63 -14.63
CA THR A 7 8.54 5.21 -13.70
C THR A 7 7.95 4.70 -12.38
N ARG A 8 7.00 5.43 -11.83
CA ARG A 8 6.38 5.04 -10.55
C ARG A 8 5.52 3.79 -10.68
N ILE A 9 4.80 3.64 -11.79
CA ILE A 9 4.03 2.42 -12.05
C ILE A 9 4.98 1.22 -12.18
N LYS A 10 6.09 1.39 -12.88
CA LYS A 10 7.08 0.34 -13.06
C LYS A 10 7.67 -0.09 -11.71
N GLU A 11 7.98 0.87 -10.84
CA GLU A 11 8.49 0.59 -9.50
C GLU A 11 7.47 -0.16 -8.66
N LEU A 12 6.20 0.27 -8.69
CA LEU A 12 5.13 -0.39 -7.95
C LEU A 12 4.91 -1.82 -8.43
N CYS A 13 4.98 -2.03 -9.74
CA CYS A 13 4.86 -3.38 -10.30
C CYS A 13 5.99 -4.27 -9.80
N ALA A 14 7.21 -3.75 -9.80
CA ALA A 14 8.37 -4.51 -9.32
C ALA A 14 8.24 -4.87 -7.83
N GLU A 15 7.78 -3.92 -7.02
CA GLU A 15 7.58 -4.15 -5.59
C GLU A 15 6.54 -5.24 -5.32
N ASN A 16 5.55 -5.35 -6.19
CA ASN A 16 4.45 -6.29 -6.02
C ASN A 16 4.59 -7.56 -6.86
N ASN A 17 5.75 -7.76 -7.48
CA ASN A 17 6.04 -8.95 -8.28
C ASN A 17 5.02 -9.17 -9.40
N ILE A 18 4.63 -8.08 -10.06
CA ILE A 18 3.68 -8.11 -11.15
C ILE A 18 4.29 -7.41 -12.35
N THR A 19 3.97 -7.89 -13.56
CA THR A 19 4.42 -7.20 -14.79
C THR A 19 3.42 -6.12 -15.18
N ILE A 20 3.87 -5.18 -15.99
CA ILE A 20 2.99 -4.14 -16.52
C ILE A 20 1.86 -4.76 -17.35
N ASN A 21 2.19 -5.77 -18.16
CA ASN A 21 1.18 -6.47 -18.96
C ASN A 21 0.12 -7.15 -18.07
N LYS A 22 0.52 -7.74 -16.97
CA LYS A 22 -0.40 -8.37 -16.04
C LYS A 22 -1.29 -7.32 -15.37
N LEU A 23 -0.72 -6.18 -15.00
CA LEU A 23 -1.49 -5.08 -14.43
C LEU A 23 -2.54 -4.58 -15.42
N GLU A 24 -2.16 -4.37 -16.67
CA GLU A 24 -3.10 -3.96 -17.71
C GLU A 24 -4.25 -4.94 -17.85
N SER A 25 -3.93 -6.23 -17.86
CA SER A 25 -4.92 -7.29 -17.97
C SER A 25 -5.90 -7.27 -16.79
N GLU A 26 -5.39 -7.14 -15.58
CA GLU A 26 -6.23 -7.13 -14.38
C GLU A 26 -7.14 -5.90 -14.30
N LEU A 27 -6.70 -4.77 -14.85
CA LEU A 27 -7.48 -3.56 -14.85
C LEU A 27 -8.37 -3.39 -16.07
N GLY A 28 -8.37 -4.39 -16.97
CA GLY A 28 -9.18 -4.32 -18.17
C GLY A 28 -8.67 -3.33 -19.19
N MET A 29 -7.39 -3.00 -19.16
CA MET A 29 -6.76 -2.08 -20.09
C MET A 29 -6.24 -2.82 -21.32
N SER A 30 -6.17 -2.11 -22.45
CA SER A 30 -5.56 -2.66 -23.65
C SER A 30 -4.07 -2.89 -23.44
N GLN A 31 -3.54 -3.91 -24.12
CA GLN A 31 -2.12 -4.20 -24.10
C GLN A 31 -1.31 -2.97 -24.54
N TYR A 32 -0.21 -2.70 -23.85
CA TYR A 32 0.70 -1.57 -24.11
C TYR A 32 0.10 -0.19 -23.80
N SER A 33 -1.06 -0.11 -23.15
CA SER A 33 -1.64 1.18 -22.75
C SER A 33 -0.70 1.96 -21.84
N ILE A 34 -0.17 1.29 -20.83
CA ILE A 34 0.75 1.93 -19.86
C ILE A 34 2.08 2.25 -20.53
N GLY A 35 2.56 1.37 -21.40
CA GLY A 35 3.81 1.60 -22.12
C GLY A 35 3.82 2.88 -22.95
N ARG A 36 2.65 3.30 -23.43
CA ARG A 36 2.53 4.54 -24.20
C ARG A 36 2.81 5.78 -23.36
N TRP A 37 2.67 5.68 -22.04
CA TRP A 37 2.90 6.80 -21.14
C TRP A 37 4.36 7.04 -20.85
N LYS A 38 5.22 6.23 -21.42
CA LYS A 38 6.67 6.36 -21.27
C LYS A 38 7.18 7.68 -21.81
N SER A 39 6.65 8.16 -22.94
CA SER A 39 7.19 9.34 -23.60
C SER A 39 6.31 10.58 -23.50
N SER A 40 5.09 10.61 -24.02
CA SER A 40 4.41 11.90 -24.13
C SER A 40 2.89 11.88 -24.04
N THR A 41 2.29 10.72 -23.99
CA THR A 41 0.83 10.64 -23.98
C THR A 41 0.30 10.81 -22.55
N SER A 42 -0.64 11.75 -22.37
CA SER A 42 -1.27 11.95 -21.07
C SER A 42 -2.31 10.87 -20.81
N PRO A 43 -2.19 10.12 -19.72
CA PRO A 43 -3.21 9.15 -19.37
C PRO A 43 -4.48 9.83 -18.88
N THR A 44 -5.62 9.14 -19.03
CA THR A 44 -6.88 9.66 -18.52
C THR A 44 -6.93 9.48 -17.01
N ILE A 45 -7.72 10.35 -16.36
CA ILE A 45 -7.88 10.27 -14.90
C ILE A 45 -8.49 8.93 -14.48
N ASP A 46 -9.38 8.36 -15.29
CA ASP A 46 -9.98 7.06 -15.01
C ASP A 46 -8.94 5.96 -14.89
N LYS A 47 -7.97 5.93 -15.81
CA LYS A 47 -6.91 4.93 -15.81
C LYS A 47 -5.96 5.13 -14.65
N ILE A 48 -5.60 6.39 -14.38
CA ILE A 48 -4.74 6.73 -13.24
C ILE A 48 -5.41 6.31 -11.93
N SER A 49 -6.71 6.60 -11.79
CA SER A 49 -7.48 6.24 -10.59
C SER A 49 -7.49 4.73 -10.36
N LYS A 50 -7.69 3.95 -11.42
CA LYS A 50 -7.69 2.49 -11.31
C LYS A 50 -6.35 1.95 -10.81
N ILE A 51 -5.26 2.51 -11.33
CA ILE A 51 -3.92 2.09 -10.92
C ILE A 51 -3.65 2.50 -9.47
N ALA A 52 -4.04 3.72 -9.11
CA ALA A 52 -3.88 4.21 -7.74
C ALA A 52 -4.61 3.32 -6.75
N GLU A 53 -5.84 2.94 -7.06
CA GLU A 53 -6.63 2.03 -6.22
C GLU A 53 -5.99 0.65 -6.12
N TYR A 54 -5.46 0.15 -7.23
CA TYR A 54 -4.84 -1.17 -7.25
C TYR A 54 -3.65 -1.25 -6.29
N PHE A 55 -2.81 -0.21 -6.28
CA PHE A 55 -1.61 -0.18 -5.45
C PHE A 55 -1.80 0.55 -4.13
N HIS A 56 -2.99 1.07 -3.86
CA HIS A 56 -3.28 1.81 -2.63
C HIS A 56 -2.35 3.01 -2.44
N VAL A 57 -2.14 3.75 -3.51
CA VAL A 57 -1.35 4.99 -3.49
C VAL A 57 -2.23 6.14 -3.97
N SER A 58 -1.81 7.37 -3.70
CA SER A 58 -2.55 8.54 -4.15
C SER A 58 -2.30 8.82 -5.62
N ILE A 59 -3.25 9.48 -6.27
CA ILE A 59 -3.09 9.97 -7.63
C ILE A 59 -1.93 10.95 -7.69
N ASP A 60 -1.81 11.83 -6.68
CA ASP A 60 -0.72 12.81 -6.59
C ASP A 60 0.65 12.13 -6.61
N TYR A 61 0.79 11.00 -5.95
CA TYR A 61 2.03 10.24 -5.99
C TYR A 61 2.32 9.75 -7.41
N LEU A 62 1.33 9.17 -8.07
CA LEU A 62 1.52 8.62 -9.42
C LEU A 62 1.91 9.70 -10.44
N VAL A 63 1.29 10.88 -10.36
CA VAL A 63 1.57 11.94 -11.34
C VAL A 63 2.81 12.77 -10.98
N GLY A 64 3.43 12.50 -9.85
CA GLY A 64 4.64 13.19 -9.45
C GLY A 64 4.43 14.48 -8.69
N ALA A 65 3.18 14.81 -8.35
CA ALA A 65 2.87 15.99 -7.55
C ALA A 65 3.27 15.84 -6.09
N SER A 66 3.42 14.60 -5.63
CA SER A 66 3.83 14.30 -4.26
C SER A 66 4.82 13.14 -4.26
N ASN A 67 5.77 13.16 -3.34
CA ASN A 67 6.68 12.03 -3.12
C ASN A 67 6.14 11.07 -2.07
N VAL A 68 5.05 11.42 -1.42
CA VAL A 68 4.47 10.64 -0.33
C VAL A 68 3.30 9.83 -0.88
N ARG A 69 3.39 8.51 -0.76
CA ARG A 69 2.26 7.63 -0.99
C ARG A 69 1.27 7.96 0.13
N SER A 70 0.00 8.15 -0.18
CA SER A 70 -0.98 8.54 0.83
C SER A 70 -0.84 7.68 2.09
N THR A 71 -0.63 8.31 3.25
CA THR A 71 -0.46 7.57 4.50
C THR A 71 -1.71 6.73 4.81
N ALA A 72 -2.88 7.31 4.65
CA ALA A 72 -4.14 6.60 4.91
C ALA A 72 -4.32 5.41 3.96
N ASP A 73 -4.06 5.64 2.67
CA ASP A 73 -4.17 4.58 1.67
C ASP A 73 -3.14 3.49 1.88
N THR A 74 -1.93 3.86 2.28
CA THR A 74 -0.86 2.91 2.57
C THR A 74 -1.24 2.04 3.77
N MET A 75 -1.77 2.65 4.82
CA MET A 75 -2.22 1.91 6.00
C MET A 75 -3.35 0.96 5.66
N LEU A 76 -4.30 1.39 4.84
CA LEU A 76 -5.39 0.53 4.38
C LEU A 76 -4.86 -0.64 3.55
N GLY A 77 -3.91 -0.38 2.66
CA GLY A 77 -3.28 -1.43 1.86
C GLY A 77 -2.57 -2.47 2.72
N ASP A 78 -1.83 -2.00 3.73
CA ASP A 78 -1.15 -2.88 4.67
C ASP A 78 -2.16 -3.73 5.45
N TYR A 79 -3.25 -3.10 5.89
CA TYR A 79 -4.31 -3.79 6.61
C TYR A 79 -4.93 -4.90 5.74
N ILE A 80 -5.26 -4.58 4.50
CA ILE A 80 -5.85 -5.56 3.57
C ILE A 80 -4.87 -6.72 3.34
N THR A 81 -3.59 -6.42 3.14
CA THR A 81 -2.56 -7.44 2.93
C THR A 81 -2.48 -8.38 4.13
N LEU A 82 -2.45 -7.83 5.33
CA LEU A 82 -2.41 -8.62 6.55
C LEU A 82 -3.68 -9.47 6.73
N GLN A 83 -4.83 -8.91 6.42
CA GLN A 83 -6.10 -9.64 6.51
C GLN A 83 -6.13 -10.84 5.56
N ARG A 84 -5.69 -10.64 4.32
CA ARG A 84 -5.63 -11.72 3.33
C ARG A 84 -4.66 -12.83 3.77
N ALA A 85 -3.52 -12.43 4.33
CA ALA A 85 -2.54 -13.39 4.84
C ALA A 85 -3.13 -14.20 5.99
N ARG A 86 -3.80 -13.53 6.92
CA ARG A 86 -4.41 -14.18 8.08
C ARG A 86 -5.48 -15.20 7.67
N GLU A 87 -6.25 -14.89 6.64
CA GLU A 87 -7.30 -15.80 6.15
C GLU A 87 -6.73 -17.10 5.62
N ARG A 88 -5.50 -17.08 5.14
CA ARG A 88 -4.82 -18.27 4.60
C ARG A 88 -4.04 -19.03 5.66
N MET A 89 -3.89 -18.45 6.86
CA MET A 89 -3.12 -19.05 7.95
C MET A 89 -3.99 -19.89 8.85
N THR A 90 -3.38 -20.93 9.43
CA THR A 90 -4.00 -21.67 10.51
C THR A 90 -4.00 -20.81 11.77
N GLU A 91 -4.77 -21.21 12.78
CA GLU A 91 -4.77 -20.50 14.06
C GLU A 91 -3.38 -20.50 14.68
N GLN A 92 -2.65 -21.61 14.58
CA GLN A 92 -1.28 -21.70 15.08
C GLN A 92 -0.35 -20.72 14.38
N ASP A 93 -0.49 -20.60 13.05
CA ASP A 93 0.34 -19.67 12.27
C ASP A 93 0.03 -18.23 12.63
N ARG A 94 -1.24 -17.90 12.86
CA ARG A 94 -1.61 -16.54 13.27
C ARG A 94 -1.00 -16.18 14.62
N ASN A 95 -1.05 -17.11 15.56
CA ASN A 95 -0.45 -16.92 16.89
C ASN A 95 1.06 -16.76 16.78
N ARG A 96 1.70 -17.55 15.91
CA ARG A 96 3.14 -17.48 15.66
C ARG A 96 3.52 -16.13 15.07
N MET A 97 2.73 -15.65 14.08
CA MET A 97 2.95 -14.35 13.48
C MET A 97 2.88 -13.24 14.52
N MET A 98 1.84 -13.25 15.36
CA MET A 98 1.70 -12.26 16.42
C MET A 98 2.85 -12.32 17.42
N GLY A 99 3.33 -13.52 17.75
CA GLY A 99 4.47 -13.69 18.63
C GLY A 99 5.74 -13.07 18.04
N ILE A 100 5.98 -13.30 16.75
CA ILE A 100 7.13 -12.74 16.05
C ILE A 100 7.06 -11.22 16.02
N LEU A 101 5.88 -10.67 15.71
CA LEU A 101 5.68 -9.22 15.67
C LEU A 101 5.92 -8.59 17.05
N LYS A 102 5.44 -9.23 18.10
CA LYS A 102 5.65 -8.73 19.46
C LYS A 102 7.11 -8.73 19.87
N ILE A 103 7.86 -9.76 19.48
CA ILE A 103 9.29 -9.83 19.75
C ILE A 103 10.05 -8.77 18.95
N GLY A 104 9.73 -8.64 17.67
CA GLY A 104 10.40 -7.70 16.79
C GLY A 104 10.07 -6.24 17.06
N PHE A 105 8.90 -5.97 17.59
CA PHE A 105 8.41 -4.62 17.81
C PHE A 105 7.79 -4.46 19.20
N ASP A 106 8.48 -4.99 20.20
CA ASP A 106 7.97 -5.00 21.57
C ASP A 106 7.59 -3.61 22.08
N TYR A 107 8.35 -2.60 21.67
CA TYR A 107 8.04 -1.22 22.04
C TYR A 107 6.66 -0.78 21.59
N ALA A 108 6.20 -1.28 20.43
CA ALA A 108 4.89 -0.91 19.87
C ALA A 108 3.74 -1.66 20.53
N PHE A 109 4.01 -2.83 21.08
CA PHE A 109 3.00 -3.67 21.74
C PHE A 109 3.01 -3.52 23.26
N SER A 110 3.85 -2.62 23.79
CA SER A 110 3.91 -2.35 25.22
C SER A 110 2.80 -1.39 25.62
N ASP A 111 2.06 -1.73 26.64
CA ASP A 111 0.97 -0.89 27.17
C ASP A 111 1.49 0.46 27.64
N GLU A 112 2.73 0.52 28.09
CA GLU A 112 3.34 1.76 28.56
C GLU A 112 3.52 2.78 27.46
N ASN A 113 3.65 2.32 26.22
CA ASN A 113 3.87 3.17 25.05
C ASN A 113 2.61 3.42 24.25
N ASP A 114 1.47 2.91 24.70
CA ASP A 114 0.20 3.10 24.02
C ASP A 114 -0.36 4.49 24.35
N PRO A 115 -0.52 5.39 23.36
CA PRO A 115 -1.10 6.71 23.61
C PRO A 115 -2.51 6.64 24.21
N GLN A 116 -3.30 5.64 23.85
CA GLN A 116 -4.63 5.47 24.39
C GLN A 116 -4.60 5.06 25.86
N GLN A 117 -3.63 4.21 26.21
CA GLN A 117 -3.42 3.80 27.60
C GLN A 117 -3.05 5.01 28.46
N LYS A 118 -2.17 5.87 27.96
CA LYS A 118 -1.80 7.09 28.66
C LYS A 118 -2.97 8.04 28.85
N LYS A 119 -3.84 8.16 27.84
CA LYS A 119 -5.06 8.97 27.95
C LYS A 119 -6.00 8.42 29.02
N SER A 120 -6.17 7.11 29.06
CA SER A 120 -7.02 6.47 30.05
C SER A 120 -6.51 6.73 31.47
N VAL A 121 -5.20 6.65 31.66
CA VAL A 121 -4.59 6.93 32.98
C VAL A 121 -4.84 8.38 33.39
N LEU A 122 -4.67 9.31 32.43
CA LEU A 122 -4.90 10.73 32.72
C LEU A 122 -6.36 11.01 33.07
N LEU A 123 -7.30 10.36 32.41
CA LEU A 123 -8.72 10.51 32.71
C LEU A 123 -9.08 9.91 34.06
N ASP A 124 -8.44 8.80 34.42
CA ASP A 124 -8.71 8.12 35.70
C ASP A 124 -8.20 8.91 36.89
N THR A 125 -7.22 9.79 36.70
CA THR A 125 -6.66 10.59 37.78
C THR A 125 -7.51 11.83 38.10
N GLU A 126 -8.49 12.12 37.29
CA GLU A 126 -9.45 13.18 37.57
C GLU A 126 -10.59 12.67 38.44
#